data_0cf287b0303d48c8d04b21c68ecf5d40
#
_entry.id   0cf287b0303d48c8d04b21c68ecf5d40
#
_cell.length_a   1.000
_cell.length_b   1.000
_cell.length_c   1.000
_cell.angle_alpha   90.00
_cell.angle_beta   90.00
_cell.angle_gamma   90.00
#
_symmetry.space_group_name_H-M   'P 1'
#
loop_
_entity.id
_entity.type
_entity.pdbx_description
1 polymer ?
#
loop_
_entity_poly.entity_id
_entity_poly.type
_entity_poly.pdbx_seq_one_letter_code
_entity_poly.pdbx_strand_id
1 'polypeptide(L)'
;MKTFRLGTICILGVASRALAQDAPNLSRSERSLLQPEMQIELAAGGFDKSDHATGDWGGYRERLFNSGVEVFAFYNSIFSGNVSGGFDPGHATYVDDAYFGLKFDLRKLIGWEGGQFAISGVNRDGDDLTHKYIGSIYSTQQMVGGQRLFLYQFYLQQRFFAKRLTLKAGRFGASDDFNASPLYGYSLNNGIDGDIRNVLFDTRFSAYPFATWAAAVFYEPTPEWNAKLGLFQVTPRMFEPDDHGVNWSIGNRDGFTLIGQFGWAPEFFKTPFNATSDGKNTAIQLMKGLPGHYWFGFTYSSWDFYPRFNGGFEDHSYGFYAHADQMIYQESPGNDQGLVMFVASGYYPQKEISIVPFQVNVGLNYKGLIPNWDDDHTVLNFIYGDISSDFARATRRRHGALADSEKVIEFAHRFQLTKWSYFQPDIQWVIDPGGTGDIPDAVVIGAQMGVTF
;
A
#
# COMPACT_ATOMS: atom_id res chain seq x y z
N MET A 1 33.60 -9.13 -50.22
CA MET A 1 32.72 -10.26 -49.92
C MET A 1 33.44 -11.18 -48.95
N LYS A 2 33.12 -11.10 -47.66
CA LYS A 2 33.54 -12.06 -46.63
C LYS A 2 32.30 -12.41 -45.83
N THR A 3 31.85 -13.62 -45.96
CA THR A 3 30.74 -14.28 -45.28
C THR A 3 31.14 -14.58 -43.86
N PHE A 4 30.38 -14.03 -42.87
CA PHE A 4 30.47 -14.43 -41.49
C PHE A 4 29.52 -15.62 -41.27
N ARG A 5 30.06 -16.76 -40.86
CA ARG A 5 29.30 -17.93 -40.36
C ARG A 5 28.94 -17.71 -38.89
N LEU A 6 27.66 -17.74 -38.58
CA LEU A 6 27.17 -17.88 -37.20
C LEU A 6 27.49 -19.30 -36.71
N GLY A 7 28.28 -19.36 -35.63
CA GLY A 7 28.51 -20.60 -34.90
C GLY A 7 27.34 -20.90 -33.97
N THR A 8 26.77 -22.07 -34.11
CA THR A 8 25.75 -22.65 -33.24
C THR A 8 26.38 -22.98 -31.87
N ILE A 9 26.01 -22.27 -30.84
CA ILE A 9 26.37 -22.63 -29.45
C ILE A 9 25.28 -23.53 -28.91
N CYS A 10 25.58 -24.82 -28.82
CA CYS A 10 24.79 -25.77 -28.02
C CYS A 10 24.99 -25.47 -26.53
N ILE A 11 23.99 -24.93 -25.86
CA ILE A 11 23.96 -24.89 -24.40
C ILE A 11 23.28 -26.18 -23.92
N LEU A 12 24.06 -27.03 -23.30
CA LEU A 12 23.64 -28.23 -22.59
C LEU A 12 22.63 -27.82 -21.50
N GLY A 13 21.41 -28.35 -21.59
CA GLY A 13 20.40 -28.26 -20.59
C GLY A 13 20.78 -29.04 -19.32
N VAL A 14 21.23 -28.36 -18.31
CA VAL A 14 21.19 -28.87 -16.92
C VAL A 14 19.84 -28.56 -16.40
N ALA A 15 18.99 -29.59 -16.33
CA ALA A 15 17.72 -29.51 -15.60
C ALA A 15 17.99 -29.42 -14.11
N SER A 16 18.21 -28.20 -13.61
CA SER A 16 18.04 -27.93 -12.18
C SER A 16 16.55 -27.75 -11.92
N ARG A 17 15.93 -28.78 -11.31
CA ARG A 17 14.72 -28.59 -10.53
C ARG A 17 15.08 -27.65 -9.38
N ALA A 18 15.07 -26.36 -9.63
CA ALA A 18 15.01 -25.36 -8.60
C ALA A 18 13.64 -25.50 -7.95
N LEU A 19 13.64 -25.91 -6.69
CA LEU A 19 12.52 -25.80 -5.77
C LEU A 19 11.92 -24.39 -5.93
N ALA A 20 10.65 -24.35 -6.29
CA ALA A 20 9.84 -23.16 -6.13
C ALA A 20 9.76 -22.91 -4.60
N GLN A 21 10.70 -22.16 -4.07
CA GLN A 21 10.57 -21.57 -2.75
C GLN A 21 9.65 -20.36 -2.92
N ASP A 22 8.48 -20.53 -2.34
CA ASP A 22 7.44 -19.53 -2.23
C ASP A 22 8.01 -18.22 -1.67
N ALA A 23 7.53 -17.10 -2.21
CA ALA A 23 7.57 -15.81 -1.52
C ALA A 23 7.06 -16.02 -0.08
N PRO A 24 7.54 -15.24 0.92
CA PRO A 24 7.15 -15.45 2.30
C PRO A 24 5.65 -15.65 2.35
N ASN A 25 5.23 -16.82 2.91
CA ASN A 25 3.84 -17.24 2.94
C ASN A 25 3.05 -16.26 3.82
N LEU A 26 2.67 -15.14 3.22
CA LEU A 26 1.57 -14.36 3.77
C LEU A 26 0.34 -15.26 3.71
N SER A 27 -0.38 -15.41 4.81
CA SER A 27 -1.66 -16.08 4.78
C SER A 27 -2.58 -15.40 3.75
N ARG A 28 -3.55 -16.09 3.20
CA ARG A 28 -4.48 -15.50 2.22
C ARG A 28 -5.22 -14.29 2.78
N SER A 29 -5.45 -14.23 4.09
CA SER A 29 -6.03 -13.09 4.80
C SER A 29 -5.09 -11.87 4.80
N GLU A 30 -3.80 -12.05 5.01
CA GLU A 30 -2.81 -10.97 4.89
C GLU A 30 -2.73 -10.43 3.46
N ARG A 31 -3.01 -11.25 2.50
CA ARG A 31 -3.05 -10.87 1.08
C ARG A 31 -4.25 -10.01 0.71
N SER A 32 -5.40 -10.17 1.37
CA SER A 32 -6.58 -9.31 1.15
C SER A 32 -6.39 -7.88 1.68
N LEU A 33 -5.37 -7.67 2.51
CA LEU A 33 -5.01 -6.37 3.10
C LEU A 33 -3.97 -5.61 2.29
N LEU A 34 -3.25 -6.33 1.42
CA LEU A 34 -2.38 -5.67 0.46
C LEU A 34 -3.24 -4.79 -0.41
N GLN A 35 -2.77 -3.61 -0.69
CA GLN A 35 -3.33 -2.80 -1.74
C GLN A 35 -3.52 -3.68 -2.97
N PRO A 36 -4.59 -3.50 -3.72
CA PRO A 36 -5.07 -4.47 -4.73
C PRO A 36 -4.01 -5.05 -5.66
N GLU A 37 -2.88 -4.45 -5.76
CA GLU A 37 -1.79 -4.80 -6.69
C GLU A 37 -0.76 -5.76 -6.14
N MET A 38 -0.45 -5.69 -4.85
CA MET A 38 0.29 -6.77 -4.21
C MET A 38 -0.49 -8.10 -4.25
N GLN A 39 -1.81 -8.06 -4.49
CA GLN A 39 -2.63 -9.25 -4.74
C GLN A 39 -2.39 -9.87 -6.14
N ILE A 40 -1.76 -9.17 -7.08
CA ILE A 40 -1.54 -9.69 -8.45
C ILE A 40 -0.64 -10.93 -8.46
N GLU A 41 0.32 -11.04 -7.55
CA GLU A 41 1.18 -12.23 -7.44
C GLU A 41 0.47 -13.48 -6.89
N LEU A 42 -0.75 -13.33 -6.39
CA LEU A 42 -1.44 -14.31 -5.58
C LEU A 42 -2.21 -15.36 -6.37
N ALA A 43 -2.50 -15.10 -7.61
CA ALA A 43 -3.09 -16.06 -8.55
C ALA A 43 -2.21 -17.30 -8.80
N ALA A 44 -0.95 -17.31 -8.31
CA ALA A 44 -0.08 -18.50 -8.37
C ALA A 44 -0.60 -19.71 -7.57
N GLY A 45 -1.52 -19.47 -6.60
CA GLY A 45 -2.07 -20.51 -5.71
C GLY A 45 -3.32 -21.23 -6.24
N GLY A 46 -3.81 -20.91 -7.45
CA GLY A 46 -5.07 -21.46 -7.97
C GLY A 46 -6.30 -20.71 -7.44
N PHE A 47 -7.46 -20.94 -8.08
CA PHE A 47 -8.74 -20.38 -7.66
C PHE A 47 -9.29 -21.14 -6.44
N ASP A 48 -9.68 -20.42 -5.40
CA ASP A 48 -10.39 -20.97 -4.24
C ASP A 48 -11.70 -20.19 -4.03
N LYS A 49 -12.83 -20.85 -4.27
CA LYS A 49 -14.15 -20.26 -4.10
C LYS A 49 -14.43 -19.77 -2.68
N SER A 50 -13.74 -20.33 -1.68
CA SER A 50 -13.92 -19.94 -0.28
C SER A 50 -13.32 -18.59 0.07
N ASP A 51 -12.49 -18.01 -0.82
CA ASP A 51 -11.89 -16.68 -0.64
C ASP A 51 -12.83 -15.55 -1.10
N HIS A 52 -14.03 -15.90 -1.59
CA HIS A 52 -14.96 -14.97 -2.22
C HIS A 52 -16.38 -15.09 -1.67
N ALA A 53 -16.99 -13.97 -1.29
CA ALA A 53 -18.37 -13.91 -0.80
C ALA A 53 -19.39 -14.47 -1.81
N THR A 54 -19.13 -14.26 -3.10
CA THR A 54 -19.99 -14.74 -4.19
C THR A 54 -19.62 -16.13 -4.71
N GLY A 55 -18.59 -16.76 -4.14
CA GLY A 55 -18.13 -18.10 -4.51
C GLY A 55 -17.63 -18.20 -5.95
N ASP A 56 -17.98 -19.30 -6.62
CA ASP A 56 -17.52 -19.64 -7.97
C ASP A 56 -18.57 -19.44 -9.09
N TRP A 57 -19.73 -18.85 -8.78
CA TRP A 57 -20.85 -18.63 -9.71
C TRP A 57 -21.27 -19.91 -10.45
N GLY A 58 -21.35 -21.02 -9.74
CA GLY A 58 -21.64 -22.32 -10.34
C GLY A 58 -20.54 -22.84 -11.27
N GLY A 59 -19.29 -22.53 -10.96
CA GLY A 59 -18.10 -22.94 -11.70
C GLY A 59 -17.70 -22.01 -12.86
N TYR A 60 -18.43 -20.90 -13.11
CA TYR A 60 -18.06 -19.95 -14.17
C TYR A 60 -16.82 -19.16 -13.83
N ARG A 61 -16.67 -18.72 -12.58
CA ARG A 61 -15.52 -17.94 -12.12
C ARG A 61 -14.23 -18.75 -12.18
N GLU A 62 -14.27 -20.00 -11.74
CA GLU A 62 -13.14 -20.91 -11.85
C GLU A 62 -12.74 -21.15 -13.30
N ARG A 63 -13.72 -21.33 -14.21
CA ARG A 63 -13.44 -21.49 -15.65
C ARG A 63 -12.77 -20.25 -16.25
N LEU A 64 -13.25 -19.04 -15.91
CA LEU A 64 -12.62 -17.78 -16.34
C LEU A 64 -11.19 -17.70 -15.84
N PHE A 65 -10.95 -17.96 -14.57
CA PHE A 65 -9.62 -17.96 -13.97
C PHE A 65 -8.66 -18.96 -14.64
N ASN A 66 -9.15 -20.19 -14.88
CA ASN A 66 -8.38 -21.23 -15.57
C ASN A 66 -8.09 -20.88 -17.03
N SER A 67 -8.97 -20.13 -17.70
CA SER A 67 -8.76 -19.60 -19.05
C SER A 67 -7.83 -18.39 -19.10
N GLY A 68 -7.46 -17.80 -17.94
CA GLY A 68 -6.56 -16.64 -17.86
C GLY A 68 -7.27 -15.31 -17.62
N VAL A 69 -8.53 -15.31 -17.19
CA VAL A 69 -9.27 -14.09 -16.83
C VAL A 69 -9.66 -14.17 -15.35
N GLU A 70 -9.08 -13.31 -14.53
CA GLU A 70 -9.43 -13.13 -13.13
C GLU A 70 -10.38 -11.94 -12.98
N VAL A 71 -11.57 -12.19 -12.40
CA VAL A 71 -12.52 -11.14 -12.03
C VAL A 71 -12.41 -10.90 -10.55
N PHE A 72 -12.19 -9.67 -10.13
CA PHE A 72 -12.12 -9.31 -8.72
C PHE A 72 -13.01 -8.12 -8.39
N ALA A 73 -13.53 -8.13 -7.18
CA ALA A 73 -14.20 -6.98 -6.59
C ALA A 73 -13.99 -6.99 -5.08
N PHE A 74 -13.82 -5.81 -4.53
CA PHE A 74 -13.59 -5.57 -3.12
C PHE A 74 -14.38 -4.35 -2.66
N TYR A 75 -14.98 -4.42 -1.49
CA TYR A 75 -15.72 -3.33 -0.90
C TYR A 75 -15.27 -3.09 0.52
N ASN A 76 -14.93 -1.85 0.82
CA ASN A 76 -14.61 -1.37 2.16
C ASN A 76 -15.55 -0.26 2.57
N SER A 77 -15.82 -0.16 3.85
CA SER A 77 -16.55 0.97 4.44
C SER A 77 -16.03 1.30 5.83
N ILE A 78 -16.03 2.60 6.16
CA ILE A 78 -15.69 3.10 7.49
C ILE A 78 -16.83 3.98 7.98
N PHE A 79 -17.32 3.66 9.18
CA PHE A 79 -18.17 4.56 9.96
C PHE A 79 -17.37 5.05 11.15
N SER A 80 -17.27 6.37 11.34
CA SER A 80 -16.55 6.95 12.47
C SER A 80 -17.27 8.17 13.03
N GLY A 81 -17.09 8.42 14.32
CA GLY A 81 -17.64 9.57 15.04
C GLY A 81 -16.60 10.29 15.88
N ASN A 82 -16.59 11.62 15.84
CA ASN A 82 -15.86 12.47 16.76
C ASN A 82 -16.62 12.56 18.09
N VAL A 83 -16.15 11.87 19.11
CA VAL A 83 -16.84 11.80 20.41
C VAL A 83 -16.44 12.92 21.35
N SER A 84 -15.25 13.52 21.17
CA SER A 84 -14.82 14.67 21.97
C SER A 84 -13.73 15.45 21.26
N GLY A 85 -13.64 16.76 21.54
CA GLY A 85 -12.63 17.65 21.00
C GLY A 85 -12.79 17.93 19.50
N GLY A 86 -11.70 18.35 18.84
CA GLY A 86 -11.78 18.80 17.44
C GLY A 86 -12.55 20.12 17.29
N PHE A 87 -12.95 20.42 16.05
CA PHE A 87 -13.75 21.62 15.76
C PHE A 87 -15.18 21.53 16.31
N ASP A 88 -15.81 20.33 16.18
CA ASP A 88 -17.22 20.14 16.56
C ASP A 88 -17.49 18.67 16.90
N PRO A 89 -17.53 18.32 18.20
CA PRO A 89 -17.76 16.94 18.64
C PRO A 89 -19.23 16.53 18.52
N GLY A 90 -19.48 15.22 18.56
CA GLY A 90 -20.84 14.64 18.49
C GLY A 90 -21.31 14.36 17.05
N HIS A 91 -20.46 14.50 16.06
CA HIS A 91 -20.75 14.20 14.66
C HIS A 91 -20.14 12.86 14.23
N ALA A 92 -20.82 12.19 13.33
CA ALA A 92 -20.35 10.95 12.71
C ALA A 92 -20.56 10.99 11.19
N THR A 93 -19.68 10.32 10.47
CA THR A 93 -19.76 10.20 9.01
C THR A 93 -19.47 8.76 8.56
N TYR A 94 -19.80 8.51 7.32
CA TYR A 94 -19.59 7.26 6.63
C TYR A 94 -18.83 7.51 5.33
N VAL A 95 -17.88 6.64 5.02
CA VAL A 95 -17.17 6.61 3.74
C VAL A 95 -17.06 5.18 3.26
N ASP A 96 -17.04 4.99 1.95
CA ASP A 96 -16.82 3.68 1.33
C ASP A 96 -15.94 3.73 0.10
N ASP A 97 -15.53 2.53 -0.31
CA ASP A 97 -14.65 2.27 -1.43
C ASP A 97 -15.03 0.94 -2.07
N ALA A 98 -15.40 0.97 -3.34
CA ALA A 98 -15.64 -0.22 -4.15
C ALA A 98 -14.57 -0.31 -5.24
N TYR A 99 -13.67 -1.28 -5.11
CA TYR A 99 -12.61 -1.56 -6.07
C TYR A 99 -12.93 -2.83 -6.85
N PHE A 100 -12.86 -2.76 -8.19
CA PHE A 100 -13.23 -3.90 -9.05
C PHE A 100 -12.45 -3.88 -10.36
N GLY A 101 -12.28 -5.05 -10.98
CA GLY A 101 -11.56 -5.10 -12.23
C GLY A 101 -11.36 -6.50 -12.79
N LEU A 102 -10.52 -6.53 -13.82
CA LEU A 102 -10.11 -7.73 -14.56
C LEU A 102 -8.60 -7.78 -14.65
N LYS A 103 -8.03 -8.98 -14.46
CA LYS A 103 -6.63 -9.30 -14.75
C LYS A 103 -6.59 -10.40 -15.78
N PHE A 104 -5.65 -10.30 -16.71
CA PHE A 104 -5.51 -11.20 -17.85
C PHE A 104 -4.11 -11.84 -17.84
N ASP A 105 -4.04 -13.16 -17.67
CA ASP A 105 -2.84 -13.96 -17.89
C ASP A 105 -2.67 -14.19 -19.39
N LEU A 106 -1.77 -13.42 -20.02
CA LEU A 106 -1.57 -13.46 -21.47
C LEU A 106 -0.92 -14.77 -21.92
N ARG A 107 -0.25 -15.52 -21.05
CA ARG A 107 0.24 -16.85 -21.36
C ARG A 107 -0.92 -17.81 -21.62
N LYS A 108 -1.93 -17.81 -20.75
CA LYS A 108 -3.11 -18.67 -20.89
C LYS A 108 -3.97 -18.26 -22.08
N LEU A 109 -4.11 -16.95 -22.33
CA LEU A 109 -4.99 -16.41 -23.38
C LEU A 109 -4.40 -16.51 -24.79
N ILE A 110 -3.14 -16.14 -24.95
CA ILE A 110 -2.51 -15.98 -26.28
C ILE A 110 -1.09 -16.57 -26.38
N GLY A 111 -0.64 -17.31 -25.34
CA GLY A 111 0.71 -17.90 -25.32
C GLY A 111 1.86 -16.93 -25.05
N TRP A 112 1.58 -15.71 -24.58
CA TRP A 112 2.61 -14.71 -24.28
C TRP A 112 3.18 -14.93 -22.89
N GLU A 113 4.30 -15.64 -22.78
CA GLU A 113 4.95 -15.99 -21.52
C GLU A 113 5.36 -14.76 -20.70
N GLY A 114 4.94 -14.74 -19.42
CA GLY A 114 5.24 -13.67 -18.46
C GLY A 114 4.46 -12.37 -18.67
N GLY A 115 3.60 -12.30 -19.71
CA GLY A 115 2.74 -11.14 -19.95
C GLY A 115 1.48 -11.15 -19.10
N GLN A 116 1.13 -10.00 -18.55
CA GLN A 116 -0.11 -9.77 -17.79
C GLN A 116 -0.67 -8.39 -18.12
N PHE A 117 -1.98 -8.28 -18.29
CA PHE A 117 -2.69 -7.02 -18.45
C PHE A 117 -3.71 -6.85 -17.34
N ALA A 118 -3.89 -5.62 -16.83
CA ALA A 118 -4.89 -5.30 -15.83
C ALA A 118 -5.69 -4.06 -16.20
N ILE A 119 -6.97 -4.08 -15.86
CA ILE A 119 -7.87 -2.94 -15.92
C ILE A 119 -8.76 -2.93 -14.68
N SER A 120 -8.85 -1.79 -13.99
CA SER A 120 -9.68 -1.68 -12.79
C SER A 120 -10.32 -0.31 -12.64
N GLY A 121 -11.41 -0.28 -11.90
CA GLY A 121 -12.12 0.91 -11.49
C GLY A 121 -12.28 0.96 -9.98
N VAL A 122 -12.43 2.18 -9.46
CA VAL A 122 -12.71 2.47 -8.06
C VAL A 122 -13.89 3.41 -7.99
N ASN A 123 -14.83 3.13 -7.11
CA ASN A 123 -15.87 4.09 -6.73
C ASN A 123 -15.76 4.39 -5.25
N ARG A 124 -15.63 5.65 -4.90
CA ARG A 124 -15.67 6.14 -3.51
C ARG A 124 -16.86 7.03 -3.27
N ASP A 125 -17.47 6.93 -2.09
CA ASP A 125 -18.57 7.78 -1.65
C ASP A 125 -18.43 8.13 -0.15
N GLY A 126 -19.22 9.09 0.32
CA GLY A 126 -19.33 9.47 1.71
C GLY A 126 -18.75 10.84 2.06
N ASP A 127 -18.74 11.11 3.35
CA ASP A 127 -18.44 12.42 3.94
C ASP A 127 -17.19 12.40 4.81
N ASP A 128 -16.41 13.49 4.74
CA ASP A 128 -15.16 13.71 5.48
C ASP A 128 -15.42 14.18 6.92
N LEU A 129 -15.22 13.29 7.89
CA LEU A 129 -15.27 13.61 9.31
C LEU A 129 -14.15 14.56 9.70
N THR A 130 -12.96 14.34 9.18
CA THR A 130 -11.73 15.00 9.62
C THR A 130 -11.73 16.48 9.30
N HIS A 131 -11.98 16.84 8.05
CA HIS A 131 -12.00 18.25 7.63
C HIS A 131 -13.17 19.03 8.23
N LYS A 132 -14.33 18.38 8.38
CA LYS A 132 -15.54 19.06 8.85
C LYS A 132 -15.56 19.26 10.35
N TYR A 133 -15.09 18.28 11.13
CA TYR A 133 -15.39 18.23 12.56
C TYR A 133 -14.17 18.03 13.47
N ILE A 134 -13.00 17.66 12.93
CA ILE A 134 -11.79 17.39 13.74
C ILE A 134 -10.73 18.47 13.52
N GLY A 135 -10.39 18.78 12.28
CA GLY A 135 -9.34 19.74 11.93
C GLY A 135 -7.93 19.15 11.89
N SER A 136 -7.80 17.81 11.84
CA SER A 136 -6.53 17.08 11.72
C SER A 136 -5.97 17.15 10.30
N ILE A 137 -4.64 17.09 10.18
CA ILE A 137 -3.93 16.94 8.91
C ILE A 137 -4.07 15.50 8.39
N TYR A 138 -4.01 14.52 9.28
CA TYR A 138 -4.18 13.12 8.96
C TYR A 138 -5.66 12.73 9.04
N SER A 139 -6.24 12.27 7.93
CA SER A 139 -7.64 11.82 7.94
C SER A 139 -7.80 10.59 8.82
N THR A 140 -8.79 10.64 9.70
CA THR A 140 -9.16 9.51 10.58
C THR A 140 -9.94 8.41 9.84
N GLN A 141 -10.29 8.66 8.58
CA GLN A 141 -10.94 7.73 7.67
C GLN A 141 -10.16 7.70 6.36
N GLN A 142 -9.30 6.72 6.17
CA GLN A 142 -8.34 6.63 5.06
C GLN A 142 -8.98 6.68 3.65
N MET A 143 -10.26 6.35 3.50
CA MET A 143 -10.97 6.37 2.21
C MET A 143 -11.48 7.76 1.81
N VAL A 144 -11.23 8.79 2.61
CA VAL A 144 -11.59 10.17 2.27
C VAL A 144 -10.69 10.66 1.13
N GLY A 145 -11.31 11.30 0.14
CA GLY A 145 -10.66 11.83 -1.05
C GLY A 145 -11.02 11.07 -2.31
N GLY A 146 -11.41 11.82 -3.34
CA GLY A 146 -11.78 11.23 -4.62
C GLY A 146 -13.15 10.54 -4.62
N GLN A 147 -14.17 11.11 -3.94
CA GLN A 147 -15.53 10.56 -3.89
C GLN A 147 -16.18 10.63 -5.28
N ARG A 148 -15.88 9.66 -6.12
CA ARG A 148 -16.38 9.46 -7.47
C ARG A 148 -15.90 8.16 -8.08
N LEU A 149 -16.43 7.79 -9.25
CA LEU A 149 -15.95 6.66 -10.04
C LEU A 149 -14.72 7.03 -10.85
N PHE A 150 -13.65 6.23 -10.75
CA PHE A 150 -12.41 6.35 -11.52
C PHE A 150 -12.12 5.12 -12.35
N LEU A 151 -11.52 5.30 -13.53
CA LEU A 151 -10.63 4.30 -14.11
C LEU A 151 -9.29 4.37 -13.38
N TYR A 152 -8.98 3.35 -12.58
CA TYR A 152 -7.77 3.35 -11.75
C TYR A 152 -6.58 2.74 -12.50
N GLN A 153 -6.63 1.45 -12.81
CA GLN A 153 -5.54 0.78 -13.48
C GLN A 153 -5.84 0.49 -14.94
N PHE A 154 -4.81 0.64 -15.77
CA PHE A 154 -4.78 0.22 -17.16
C PHE A 154 -3.32 0.02 -17.55
N TYR A 155 -2.75 -1.17 -17.29
CA TYR A 155 -1.34 -1.41 -17.51
C TYR A 155 -1.03 -2.79 -18.08
N LEU A 156 0.13 -2.89 -18.73
CA LEU A 156 0.78 -4.13 -19.13
C LEU A 156 1.98 -4.38 -18.22
N GLN A 157 2.13 -5.62 -17.78
CA GLN A 157 3.29 -6.10 -17.03
C GLN A 157 3.94 -7.26 -17.75
N GLN A 158 5.27 -7.27 -17.81
CA GLN A 158 6.07 -8.35 -18.40
C GLN A 158 7.12 -8.82 -17.42
N ARG A 159 7.14 -10.12 -17.16
CA ARG A 159 8.10 -10.80 -16.29
C ARG A 159 9.14 -11.55 -17.12
N PHE A 160 10.39 -11.47 -16.69
CA PHE A 160 11.55 -12.11 -17.32
C PHE A 160 12.35 -12.89 -16.29
N PHE A 161 13.19 -13.82 -16.76
CA PHE A 161 14.20 -14.53 -15.96
C PHE A 161 13.61 -15.19 -14.71
N ALA A 162 12.55 -16.00 -14.87
CA ALA A 162 11.84 -16.65 -13.77
C ALA A 162 11.35 -15.62 -12.70
N LYS A 163 10.79 -14.51 -13.18
CA LYS A 163 10.23 -13.39 -12.39
C LYS A 163 11.26 -12.47 -11.69
N ARG A 164 12.56 -12.67 -11.90
CA ARG A 164 13.59 -11.79 -11.29
C ARG A 164 13.58 -10.35 -11.83
N LEU A 165 13.05 -10.14 -13.02
CA LEU A 165 12.90 -8.81 -13.61
C LEU A 165 11.46 -8.65 -14.08
N THR A 166 10.79 -7.60 -13.59
CA THR A 166 9.44 -7.22 -14.01
C THR A 166 9.47 -5.80 -14.57
N LEU A 167 8.85 -5.62 -15.73
CA LEU A 167 8.57 -4.31 -16.31
C LEU A 167 7.07 -4.08 -16.27
N LYS A 168 6.64 -2.90 -15.83
CA LYS A 168 5.23 -2.48 -15.75
C LYS A 168 5.09 -1.13 -16.44
N ALA A 169 4.11 -0.96 -17.33
CA ALA A 169 3.88 0.29 -18.02
C ALA A 169 2.39 0.50 -18.32
N GLY A 170 1.92 1.73 -18.18
CA GLY A 170 0.52 2.09 -18.37
C GLY A 170 0.06 3.16 -17.41
N ARG A 171 -1.15 3.03 -16.91
CA ARG A 171 -1.71 3.89 -15.84
C ARG A 171 -1.86 3.06 -14.57
N PHE A 172 -1.21 3.50 -13.49
CA PHE A 172 -1.30 2.90 -12.15
C PHE A 172 -0.81 3.90 -11.09
N GLY A 173 -1.15 3.63 -9.83
CA GLY A 173 -0.70 4.43 -8.70
C GLY A 173 0.75 4.11 -8.32
N ALA A 174 1.51 5.09 -7.86
CA ALA A 174 2.86 4.84 -7.37
C ALA A 174 2.85 4.15 -6.00
N SER A 175 1.84 4.41 -5.15
CA SER A 175 1.69 3.74 -3.85
C SER A 175 1.42 2.24 -3.96
N ASP A 176 1.03 1.75 -5.13
CA ASP A 176 0.78 0.33 -5.35
C ASP A 176 2.06 -0.51 -5.22
N ASP A 177 3.18 0.06 -5.65
CA ASP A 177 4.45 -0.63 -5.75
C ASP A 177 5.55 -0.04 -4.86
N PHE A 178 5.42 1.24 -4.45
CA PHE A 178 6.41 2.00 -3.69
C PHE A 178 5.81 2.56 -2.41
N ASN A 179 6.62 2.77 -1.37
CA ASN A 179 6.20 3.37 -0.10
C ASN A 179 5.05 2.62 0.58
N ALA A 180 4.93 1.33 0.38
CA ALA A 180 3.84 0.50 0.88
C ALA A 180 4.33 -0.70 1.68
N SER A 181 3.55 -1.09 2.69
CA SER A 181 3.73 -2.31 3.48
C SER A 181 2.37 -2.92 3.80
N PRO A 182 2.24 -4.26 3.83
CA PRO A 182 1.00 -4.92 4.28
C PRO A 182 0.54 -4.48 5.67
N LEU A 183 1.48 -4.11 6.54
CA LEU A 183 1.19 -3.68 7.90
C LEU A 183 0.38 -2.38 7.97
N TYR A 184 0.50 -1.53 6.93
CA TYR A 184 -0.21 -0.25 6.89
C TYR A 184 -1.72 -0.41 6.71
N GLY A 185 -2.16 -1.46 6.00
CA GLY A 185 -3.58 -1.74 5.77
C GLY A 185 -4.39 -2.16 6.99
N TYR A 186 -3.77 -2.22 8.18
CA TYR A 186 -4.46 -2.42 9.46
C TYR A 186 -4.75 -1.10 10.20
N SER A 187 -4.39 0.06 9.63
CA SER A 187 -4.72 1.38 10.14
C SER A 187 -5.96 1.94 9.44
N LEU A 188 -6.80 2.71 10.14
CA LEU A 188 -7.84 3.52 9.53
C LEU A 188 -7.37 4.96 9.30
N ASN A 189 -6.32 5.38 10.03
CA ASN A 189 -5.75 6.70 9.88
C ASN A 189 -4.84 6.78 8.66
N ASN A 190 -5.09 7.75 7.78
CA ASN A 190 -4.32 7.89 6.55
C ASN A 190 -2.89 8.44 6.74
N GLY A 191 -2.46 8.69 7.94
CA GLY A 191 -1.07 9.01 8.23
C GLY A 191 -0.13 7.85 7.91
N ILE A 192 -0.66 6.61 7.93
CA ILE A 192 0.10 5.40 7.58
C ILE A 192 -0.69 4.41 6.70
N ASP A 193 -2.03 4.48 6.63
CA ASP A 193 -2.75 3.54 5.79
C ASP A 193 -2.38 3.70 4.31
N GLY A 194 -1.98 2.59 3.70
CA GLY A 194 -1.53 2.49 2.33
C GLY A 194 -0.11 2.99 2.09
N ASP A 195 0.28 4.13 2.65
CA ASP A 195 1.59 4.75 2.44
C ASP A 195 2.01 5.66 3.61
N ILE A 196 3.30 6.08 3.64
CA ILE A 196 3.78 7.14 4.54
C ILE A 196 3.30 8.48 3.97
N ARG A 197 2.36 9.11 4.64
CA ARG A 197 1.53 10.17 4.09
C ARG A 197 2.27 11.42 3.62
N ASN A 198 3.36 11.83 4.27
CA ASN A 198 4.10 13.00 3.83
C ASN A 198 4.75 12.83 2.45
N VAL A 199 5.03 11.60 2.02
CA VAL A 199 5.50 11.31 0.65
C VAL A 199 4.48 11.80 -0.37
N LEU A 200 3.18 11.54 -0.13
CA LEU A 200 2.10 12.00 -0.98
C LEU A 200 1.92 13.53 -0.94
N PHE A 201 1.97 14.13 0.25
CA PHE A 201 1.75 15.58 0.40
C PHE A 201 2.78 16.40 -0.35
N ASP A 202 4.04 15.96 -0.32
CA ASP A 202 5.18 16.81 -0.69
C ASP A 202 5.70 16.54 -2.11
N THR A 203 5.26 15.49 -2.81
CA THR A 203 5.76 15.14 -4.16
C THR A 203 4.69 14.99 -5.24
N ARG A 204 3.43 15.27 -4.95
CA ARG A 204 2.33 14.95 -5.87
C ARG A 204 2.34 13.49 -6.32
N PHE A 205 2.74 12.62 -5.43
CA PHE A 205 2.79 11.18 -5.61
C PHE A 205 1.40 10.63 -5.92
N SER A 206 1.28 9.79 -6.96
CA SER A 206 0.00 9.17 -7.29
C SER A 206 -0.28 7.99 -6.35
N ALA A 207 -1.13 8.22 -5.35
CA ALA A 207 -1.60 7.17 -4.46
C ALA A 207 -3.04 6.78 -4.78
N TYR A 208 -3.39 5.54 -4.45
CA TYR A 208 -4.76 5.03 -4.58
C TYR A 208 -5.80 6.03 -4.03
N PRO A 209 -6.88 6.37 -4.74
CA PRO A 209 -7.38 5.78 -5.99
C PRO A 209 -6.91 6.53 -7.25
N PHE A 210 -5.86 7.33 -7.19
CA PHE A 210 -5.38 8.13 -8.30
C PHE A 210 -4.26 7.42 -9.06
N ALA A 211 -4.36 7.39 -10.38
CA ALA A 211 -3.36 6.82 -11.27
C ALA A 211 -2.96 7.79 -12.37
N THR A 212 -1.70 7.70 -12.77
CA THR A 212 -1.13 8.50 -13.85
C THR A 212 -0.40 7.61 -14.86
N TRP A 213 0.05 8.14 -15.99
CA TRP A 213 0.96 7.42 -16.86
C TRP A 213 2.26 7.12 -16.11
N ALA A 214 2.68 5.88 -16.20
CA ALA A 214 3.84 5.39 -15.47
C ALA A 214 4.57 4.25 -16.18
N ALA A 215 5.85 4.12 -15.86
CA ALA A 215 6.67 2.97 -16.19
C ALA A 215 7.52 2.60 -14.97
N ALA A 216 7.61 1.32 -14.64
CA ALA A 216 8.38 0.84 -13.51
C ALA A 216 9.16 -0.44 -13.84
N VAL A 217 10.29 -0.60 -13.16
CA VAL A 217 11.17 -1.76 -13.23
C VAL A 217 11.36 -2.30 -11.82
N PHE A 218 11.16 -3.60 -11.67
CA PHE A 218 11.36 -4.33 -10.42
C PHE A 218 12.41 -5.41 -10.66
N TYR A 219 13.44 -5.43 -9.81
CA TYR A 219 14.52 -6.40 -9.90
C TYR A 219 14.69 -7.13 -8.57
N GLU A 220 14.50 -8.45 -8.60
CA GLU A 220 14.56 -9.34 -7.43
C GLU A 220 15.62 -10.42 -7.71
N PRO A 221 16.92 -10.11 -7.51
CA PRO A 221 18.00 -11.08 -7.77
C PRO A 221 17.91 -12.32 -6.90
N THR A 222 17.45 -12.15 -5.66
CA THR A 222 17.21 -13.21 -4.68
C THR A 222 15.91 -12.93 -3.92
N PRO A 223 15.34 -13.90 -3.18
CA PRO A 223 14.16 -13.65 -2.32
C PRO A 223 14.38 -12.59 -1.23
N GLU A 224 15.64 -12.34 -0.84
CA GLU A 224 15.99 -11.42 0.23
C GLU A 224 16.17 -9.97 -0.25
N TRP A 225 16.46 -9.76 -1.55
CA TRP A 225 16.85 -8.45 -2.07
C TRP A 225 15.98 -8.02 -3.23
N ASN A 226 15.52 -6.78 -3.18
CA ASN A 226 14.82 -6.17 -4.30
C ASN A 226 15.27 -4.73 -4.52
N ALA A 227 15.14 -4.28 -5.76
CA ALA A 227 15.32 -2.90 -6.17
C ALA A 227 14.21 -2.52 -7.13
N LYS A 228 13.64 -1.34 -6.92
CA LYS A 228 12.53 -0.82 -7.72
C LYS A 228 12.86 0.57 -8.22
N LEU A 229 12.50 0.87 -9.46
CA LEU A 229 12.61 2.21 -10.04
C LEU A 229 11.35 2.49 -10.85
N GLY A 230 10.73 3.64 -10.62
CA GLY A 230 9.51 4.06 -11.30
C GLY A 230 9.58 5.51 -11.78
N LEU A 231 8.95 5.78 -12.91
CA LEU A 231 8.74 7.11 -13.45
C LEU A 231 7.24 7.32 -13.62
N PHE A 232 6.70 8.35 -12.99
CA PHE A 232 5.26 8.66 -12.93
C PHE A 232 5.01 10.07 -13.44
N GLN A 233 4.00 10.25 -14.27
CA GLN A 233 3.52 11.58 -14.64
C GLN A 233 2.99 12.31 -13.42
N VAL A 234 3.37 13.56 -13.25
CA VAL A 234 2.76 14.50 -12.31
C VAL A 234 1.82 15.40 -13.06
N THR A 235 0.55 15.39 -12.71
CA THR A 235 -0.45 16.25 -13.31
C THR A 235 -1.40 16.80 -12.25
N PRO A 236 -1.68 18.11 -12.23
CA PRO A 236 -2.64 18.68 -11.29
C PRO A 236 -4.06 18.15 -11.51
N ARG A 237 -4.35 17.70 -12.72
CA ARG A 237 -5.70 17.24 -13.13
C ARG A 237 -6.18 16.01 -12.37
N MET A 238 -5.29 15.14 -11.89
CA MET A 238 -5.71 13.92 -11.19
C MET A 238 -6.53 14.19 -9.91
N PHE A 239 -6.43 15.42 -9.35
CA PHE A 239 -7.18 15.82 -8.17
C PHE A 239 -8.42 16.70 -8.49
N GLU A 240 -8.64 17.05 -9.77
CA GLU A 240 -9.80 17.84 -10.17
C GLU A 240 -11.10 17.03 -10.03
N PRO A 241 -12.19 17.62 -9.53
CA PRO A 241 -13.44 16.91 -9.25
C PRO A 241 -14.09 16.19 -10.44
N ASP A 242 -13.80 16.63 -11.65
CA ASP A 242 -14.32 16.08 -12.92
C ASP A 242 -13.35 15.09 -13.61
N ASP A 243 -12.17 14.84 -13.02
CA ASP A 243 -11.28 13.78 -13.53
C ASP A 243 -11.73 12.40 -13.03
N HIS A 244 -12.13 11.55 -13.97
CA HIS A 244 -12.52 10.16 -13.73
C HIS A 244 -11.43 9.15 -14.15
N GLY A 245 -10.17 9.59 -14.24
CA GLY A 245 -9.05 8.75 -14.66
C GLY A 245 -9.01 8.42 -16.15
N VAL A 246 -9.89 9.04 -16.96
CA VAL A 246 -9.98 8.82 -18.42
C VAL A 246 -9.33 9.93 -19.24
N ASN A 247 -8.79 10.96 -18.61
CA ASN A 247 -8.01 11.98 -19.30
C ASN A 247 -6.55 11.52 -19.44
N TRP A 248 -6.21 11.03 -20.62
CA TRP A 248 -4.89 10.43 -20.90
C TRP A 248 -3.91 11.38 -21.59
N SER A 249 -4.25 12.67 -21.69
CA SER A 249 -3.37 13.66 -22.30
C SER A 249 -2.16 13.97 -21.43
N ILE A 250 -1.03 14.26 -22.08
CA ILE A 250 0.17 14.83 -21.45
C ILE A 250 0.23 16.29 -21.85
N GLY A 251 0.18 17.19 -20.88
CA GLY A 251 0.12 18.64 -21.11
C GLY A 251 1.44 19.34 -20.77
N ASN A 252 1.56 20.60 -21.21
CA ASN A 252 2.76 21.42 -20.97
C ASN A 252 2.98 21.79 -19.48
N ARG A 253 1.99 21.55 -18.63
CA ARG A 253 2.08 21.77 -17.17
C ARG A 253 2.32 20.49 -16.40
N ASP A 254 2.49 19.37 -17.09
CA ASP A 254 2.79 18.11 -16.44
C ASP A 254 4.30 17.99 -16.21
N GLY A 255 4.68 17.34 -15.13
CA GLY A 255 6.03 16.94 -14.80
C GLY A 255 6.15 15.43 -14.70
N PHE A 256 7.21 14.99 -14.08
CA PHE A 256 7.37 13.58 -13.71
C PHE A 256 7.95 13.46 -12.30
N THR A 257 7.62 12.34 -11.64
CA THR A 257 8.28 11.91 -10.41
C THR A 257 9.08 10.65 -10.69
N LEU A 258 10.37 10.69 -10.43
CA LEU A 258 11.23 9.54 -10.33
C LEU A 258 11.18 9.02 -8.90
N ILE A 259 10.93 7.74 -8.72
CA ILE A 259 10.93 7.09 -7.41
C ILE A 259 11.81 5.84 -7.46
N GLY A 260 12.67 5.68 -6.48
CA GLY A 260 13.51 4.51 -6.31
C GLY A 260 13.35 3.92 -4.92
N GLN A 261 13.43 2.59 -4.82
CA GLN A 261 13.37 1.87 -3.55
C GLN A 261 14.27 0.65 -3.59
N PHE A 262 15.01 0.43 -2.51
CA PHE A 262 15.83 -0.74 -2.30
C PHE A 262 15.35 -1.47 -1.06
N GLY A 263 15.12 -2.78 -1.14
CA GLY A 263 14.56 -3.60 -0.08
C GLY A 263 15.44 -4.80 0.28
N TRP A 264 15.38 -5.16 1.55
CA TRP A 264 16.03 -6.32 2.14
C TRP A 264 15.07 -7.03 3.09
N ALA A 265 14.87 -8.34 2.88
CA ALA A 265 13.96 -9.19 3.64
C ALA A 265 14.72 -10.35 4.33
N PRO A 266 15.42 -10.08 5.44
CA PRO A 266 16.16 -11.10 6.17
C PRO A 266 15.26 -11.94 7.07
N GLU A 267 15.77 -13.10 7.48
CA GLU A 267 15.29 -13.83 8.63
C GLU A 267 16.34 -13.81 9.76
N PHE A 268 15.98 -13.20 10.90
CA PHE A 268 16.82 -13.18 12.09
C PHE A 268 16.45 -14.28 13.09
N PHE A 269 17.32 -14.54 14.06
CA PHE A 269 17.08 -15.48 15.17
C PHE A 269 16.65 -16.86 14.70
N LYS A 270 17.35 -17.44 13.72
CA LYS A 270 17.03 -18.75 13.15
C LYS A 270 17.08 -19.86 14.20
N THR A 271 15.95 -20.55 14.37
CA THR A 271 15.82 -21.70 15.27
C THR A 271 15.50 -22.97 14.46
N PRO A 272 16.01 -24.15 14.88
CA PRO A 272 15.66 -25.39 14.22
C PRO A 272 14.21 -25.78 14.53
N PHE A 273 13.48 -26.22 13.53
CA PHE A 273 12.15 -26.80 13.69
C PHE A 273 12.00 -28.07 12.83
N ASN A 274 11.15 -28.99 13.27
CA ASN A 274 10.90 -30.25 12.59
C ASN A 274 9.69 -30.05 11.62
N ALA A 275 9.93 -30.11 10.33
CA ALA A 275 8.87 -30.18 9.34
C ALA A 275 8.59 -31.64 8.97
N THR A 276 7.32 -32.05 8.94
CA THR A 276 6.92 -33.34 8.36
C THR A 276 6.78 -33.17 6.85
N SER A 277 7.57 -33.89 6.07
CA SER A 277 7.37 -33.95 4.63
C SER A 277 6.23 -34.88 4.30
N ASP A 278 5.36 -34.45 3.37
CA ASP A 278 4.20 -35.12 2.80
C ASP A 278 4.13 -36.64 2.98
N GLY A 279 3.38 -37.08 3.99
CA GLY A 279 2.97 -38.46 4.15
C GLY A 279 4.07 -39.53 4.44
N LYS A 280 5.33 -39.13 4.56
CA LYS A 280 6.44 -39.98 5.02
C LYS A 280 6.94 -39.41 6.33
N ASN A 281 6.94 -40.26 7.37
CA ASN A 281 7.38 -39.98 8.76
C ASN A 281 8.86 -39.58 8.90
N THR A 282 9.41 -38.84 7.95
CA THR A 282 10.79 -38.34 8.00
C THR A 282 10.74 -36.88 8.41
N ALA A 283 11.03 -36.62 9.68
CA ALA A 283 11.20 -35.25 10.18
C ALA A 283 12.45 -34.63 9.51
N ILE A 284 12.24 -33.58 8.71
CA ILE A 284 13.34 -32.78 8.18
C ILE A 284 13.54 -31.62 9.16
N GLN A 285 14.71 -31.49 9.73
CA GLN A 285 15.08 -30.37 10.57
C GLN A 285 15.41 -29.19 9.67
N LEU A 286 14.56 -28.16 9.69
CA LEU A 286 14.75 -26.92 8.99
C LEU A 286 15.15 -25.81 9.97
N MET A 287 15.86 -24.81 9.47
CA MET A 287 16.15 -23.58 10.21
C MET A 287 15.24 -22.49 9.70
N LYS A 288 14.38 -21.95 10.55
CA LYS A 288 13.52 -20.82 10.22
C LYS A 288 13.77 -19.67 11.20
N GLY A 289 13.89 -18.48 10.67
CA GLY A 289 14.07 -17.26 11.45
C GLY A 289 12.78 -16.46 11.54
N LEU A 290 12.85 -15.37 12.28
CA LEU A 290 11.82 -14.36 12.36
C LEU A 290 11.95 -13.42 11.16
N PRO A 291 10.92 -13.27 10.30
CA PRO A 291 11.00 -12.44 9.11
C PRO A 291 11.05 -10.96 9.48
N GLY A 292 11.75 -10.20 8.65
CA GLY A 292 11.77 -8.74 8.70
C GLY A 292 11.84 -8.16 7.29
N HIS A 293 11.32 -6.95 7.09
CA HIS A 293 11.39 -6.23 5.82
C HIS A 293 11.93 -4.83 6.07
N TYR A 294 12.97 -4.49 5.36
CA TYR A 294 13.66 -3.22 5.47
C TYR A 294 13.77 -2.61 4.09
N TRP A 295 13.31 -1.37 3.93
CA TRP A 295 13.50 -0.68 2.67
C TRP A 295 13.77 0.81 2.88
N PHE A 296 14.52 1.35 1.92
CA PHE A 296 14.82 2.77 1.81
C PHE A 296 14.49 3.22 0.39
N GLY A 297 13.87 4.37 0.27
CA GLY A 297 13.51 4.95 -1.01
C GLY A 297 13.75 6.45 -1.07
N PHE A 298 13.71 6.96 -2.30
CA PHE A 298 13.82 8.37 -2.60
C PHE A 298 12.80 8.76 -3.68
N THR A 299 12.42 10.02 -3.69
CA THR A 299 11.61 10.64 -4.73
C THR A 299 12.29 11.88 -5.25
N TYR A 300 12.14 12.15 -6.54
CA TYR A 300 12.45 13.41 -7.18
C TYR A 300 11.36 13.76 -8.18
N SER A 301 10.73 14.91 -8.03
CA SER A 301 9.69 15.40 -8.92
C SER A 301 10.15 16.66 -9.63
N SER A 302 10.02 16.70 -10.95
CA SER A 302 10.39 17.83 -11.81
C SER A 302 9.21 18.73 -12.16
N TRP A 303 8.18 18.74 -11.35
CA TRP A 303 7.02 19.61 -11.63
C TRP A 303 7.31 21.05 -11.25
N ASP A 304 7.19 21.99 -12.20
CA ASP A 304 7.59 23.40 -12.05
C ASP A 304 6.58 24.27 -11.25
N PHE A 305 5.55 23.67 -10.67
CA PHE A 305 4.42 24.42 -10.09
C PHE A 305 4.14 24.06 -8.64
N TYR A 306 5.13 23.63 -7.87
CA TYR A 306 4.97 23.44 -6.42
C TYR A 306 4.75 24.78 -5.73
N PRO A 307 3.54 25.05 -5.16
CA PRO A 307 3.26 26.36 -4.58
C PRO A 307 4.07 26.56 -3.29
N ARG A 308 4.85 27.63 -3.24
CA ARG A 308 5.51 28.07 -2.00
C ARG A 308 4.50 28.74 -1.08
N PHE A 309 4.58 28.47 0.21
CA PHE A 309 3.69 29.08 1.21
C PHE A 309 3.81 30.60 1.28
N ASN A 310 4.97 31.15 0.93
CA ASN A 310 5.24 32.60 0.90
C ASN A 310 4.98 33.25 -0.47
N GLY A 311 4.46 32.50 -1.44
CA GLY A 311 4.18 32.94 -2.80
C GLY A 311 5.25 32.54 -3.82
N GLY A 312 4.81 32.38 -5.06
CA GLY A 312 5.62 31.82 -6.15
C GLY A 312 5.58 30.29 -6.18
N PHE A 313 6.47 29.72 -6.99
CA PHE A 313 6.55 28.28 -7.21
C PHE A 313 7.99 27.78 -7.07
N GLU A 314 8.10 26.52 -6.71
CA GLU A 314 9.31 25.71 -6.81
C GLU A 314 9.22 24.82 -8.05
N ASP A 315 10.35 24.60 -8.71
CA ASP A 315 10.44 23.84 -9.97
C ASP A 315 10.75 22.36 -9.75
N HIS A 316 10.84 21.93 -8.51
CA HIS A 316 11.09 20.54 -8.13
C HIS A 316 10.69 20.26 -6.69
N SER A 317 10.51 18.97 -6.37
CA SER A 317 10.46 18.48 -4.99
C SER A 317 11.24 17.19 -4.87
N TYR A 318 11.87 16.96 -3.72
CA TYR A 318 12.59 15.72 -3.45
C TYR A 318 12.52 15.34 -1.98
N GLY A 319 12.65 14.06 -1.74
CA GLY A 319 12.68 13.52 -0.39
C GLY A 319 13.08 12.07 -0.32
N PHE A 320 13.08 11.58 0.91
CA PHE A 320 13.51 10.23 1.25
C PHE A 320 12.46 9.59 2.15
N TYR A 321 12.33 8.27 2.05
CA TYR A 321 11.45 7.50 2.90
C TYR A 321 12.08 6.16 3.26
N ALA A 322 11.72 5.63 4.40
CA ALA A 322 12.24 4.36 4.89
C ALA A 322 11.22 3.62 5.73
N HIS A 323 11.36 2.31 5.75
CA HIS A 323 10.58 1.41 6.59
C HIS A 323 11.47 0.29 7.12
N ALA A 324 11.17 -0.14 8.31
CA ALA A 324 11.74 -1.33 8.92
C ALA A 324 10.65 -2.04 9.70
N ASP A 325 10.35 -3.28 9.36
CA ASP A 325 9.55 -4.16 10.21
C ASP A 325 10.35 -5.40 10.61
N GLN A 326 10.03 -5.93 11.76
CA GLN A 326 10.65 -7.14 12.28
C GLN A 326 9.66 -7.89 13.16
N MET A 327 9.45 -9.16 12.86
CA MET A 327 8.81 -10.06 13.80
C MET A 327 9.72 -10.24 15.00
N ILE A 328 9.26 -9.81 16.19
CA ILE A 328 10.04 -9.85 17.43
C ILE A 328 9.60 -10.96 18.37
N TYR A 329 8.43 -11.52 18.15
CA TYR A 329 7.90 -12.67 18.88
C TYR A 329 7.09 -13.56 17.94
N GLN A 330 7.24 -14.87 18.05
CA GLN A 330 6.50 -15.90 17.32
C GLN A 330 5.97 -16.90 18.34
N GLU A 331 4.67 -17.19 18.29
CA GLU A 331 4.04 -18.11 19.26
C GLU A 331 4.54 -19.54 19.15
N SER A 332 4.71 -20.01 17.93
CA SER A 332 5.24 -21.35 17.65
C SER A 332 6.17 -21.33 16.45
N PRO A 333 7.27 -22.07 16.47
CA PRO A 333 8.17 -22.15 15.33
C PRO A 333 7.42 -22.60 14.07
N GLY A 334 7.48 -21.79 13.02
CA GLY A 334 6.90 -22.12 11.71
C GLY A 334 5.46 -21.68 11.49
N ASN A 335 4.75 -21.11 12.49
CA ASN A 335 3.49 -20.39 12.28
C ASN A 335 3.76 -18.89 11.97
N ASP A 336 2.73 -18.15 11.66
CA ASP A 336 2.79 -16.70 11.37
C ASP A 336 2.17 -15.85 12.49
N GLN A 337 1.74 -16.49 13.59
CA GLN A 337 1.19 -15.83 14.77
C GLN A 337 2.31 -15.24 15.62
N GLY A 338 2.07 -14.05 16.16
CA GLY A 338 3.03 -13.37 17.01
C GLY A 338 3.05 -11.85 16.79
N LEU A 339 4.08 -11.20 17.28
CA LEU A 339 4.22 -9.76 17.30
C LEU A 339 5.23 -9.26 16.27
N VAL A 340 4.79 -8.39 15.40
CA VAL A 340 5.62 -7.60 14.48
C VAL A 340 5.64 -6.15 14.96
N MET A 341 6.82 -5.55 15.00
CA MET A 341 7.01 -4.12 15.22
C MET A 341 7.48 -3.48 13.93
N PHE A 342 6.99 -2.27 13.61
CA PHE A 342 7.51 -1.50 12.49
C PHE A 342 7.80 -0.04 12.85
N VAL A 343 8.71 0.55 12.09
CA VAL A 343 8.99 1.98 12.05
C VAL A 343 9.01 2.42 10.59
N ALA A 344 8.32 3.50 10.26
CA ALA A 344 8.29 4.09 8.93
C ALA A 344 8.47 5.59 9.02
N SER A 345 9.21 6.19 8.09
CA SER A 345 9.53 7.62 8.14
C SER A 345 9.68 8.21 6.74
N GLY A 346 9.24 9.45 6.58
CA GLY A 346 9.47 10.28 5.40
C GLY A 346 10.12 11.61 5.76
N TYR A 347 11.05 12.09 4.92
CA TYR A 347 11.76 13.35 5.10
C TYR A 347 11.83 14.15 3.81
N TYR A 348 11.26 15.35 3.82
CA TYR A 348 11.16 16.30 2.72
C TYR A 348 11.72 17.67 3.17
N PRO A 349 12.96 17.98 2.85
CA PRO A 349 13.66 19.12 3.45
C PRO A 349 13.22 20.50 2.98
N GLN A 350 12.45 20.58 1.88
CA GLN A 350 11.99 21.84 1.27
C GLN A 350 10.79 22.42 2.06
N LYS A 351 11.07 23.06 3.20
CA LYS A 351 10.05 23.59 4.14
C LYS A 351 9.11 24.61 3.51
N GLU A 352 9.54 25.29 2.43
CA GLU A 352 8.79 26.28 1.70
C GLU A 352 7.61 25.70 0.90
N ILE A 353 7.63 24.40 0.60
CA ILE A 353 6.58 23.69 -0.14
C ILE A 353 6.02 22.46 0.62
N SER A 354 6.78 21.91 1.56
CA SER A 354 6.40 20.69 2.32
C SER A 354 5.53 21.05 3.51
N ILE A 355 4.32 20.49 3.59
CA ILE A 355 3.41 20.69 4.75
C ILE A 355 3.95 19.95 5.96
N VAL A 356 4.39 18.70 5.77
CA VAL A 356 4.92 17.80 6.81
C VAL A 356 6.33 17.36 6.42
N PRO A 357 7.35 18.21 6.60
CA PRO A 357 8.74 17.92 6.18
C PRO A 357 9.33 16.66 6.83
N PHE A 358 8.84 16.28 7.99
CA PHE A 358 9.24 15.04 8.67
C PHE A 358 8.04 14.34 9.27
N GLN A 359 7.94 13.05 8.98
CA GLN A 359 6.94 12.16 9.57
C GLN A 359 7.62 10.89 10.06
N VAL A 360 7.18 10.38 11.21
CA VAL A 360 7.54 9.07 11.71
C VAL A 360 6.30 8.34 12.23
N ASN A 361 6.21 7.06 11.89
CA ASN A 361 5.16 6.15 12.34
C ASN A 361 5.82 4.96 13.04
N VAL A 362 5.27 4.55 14.17
CA VAL A 362 5.70 3.35 14.90
C VAL A 362 4.45 2.51 15.14
N GLY A 363 4.50 1.24 14.80
CA GLY A 363 3.38 0.34 14.98
C GLY A 363 3.76 -1.01 15.56
N LEU A 364 2.81 -1.58 16.26
CA LEU A 364 2.81 -2.95 16.75
C LEU A 364 1.63 -3.67 16.12
N ASN A 365 1.86 -4.83 15.54
CA ASN A 365 0.83 -5.70 14.97
C ASN A 365 0.99 -7.10 15.56
N TYR A 366 0.00 -7.57 16.29
CA TYR A 366 -0.04 -8.92 16.82
C TYR A 366 -1.09 -9.74 16.08
N LYS A 367 -0.66 -10.79 15.39
CA LYS A 367 -1.55 -11.76 14.76
C LYS A 367 -1.87 -12.88 15.74
N GLY A 368 -3.17 -13.22 15.90
CA GLY A 368 -3.62 -14.33 16.72
C GLY A 368 -3.61 -14.05 18.23
N LEU A 369 -3.68 -12.78 18.67
CA LEU A 369 -3.63 -12.42 20.10
C LEU A 369 -4.76 -13.07 20.94
N ILE A 370 -5.95 -13.23 20.34
CA ILE A 370 -7.10 -13.84 21.02
C ILE A 370 -7.13 -15.33 20.69
N PRO A 371 -7.13 -16.22 21.70
CA PRO A 371 -7.16 -17.67 21.47
C PRO A 371 -8.34 -18.11 20.58
N ASN A 372 -8.07 -18.98 19.61
CA ASN A 372 -8.99 -19.48 18.57
C ASN A 372 -9.40 -18.45 17.50
N TRP A 373 -8.77 -17.28 17.48
CA TRP A 373 -8.90 -16.26 16.44
C TRP A 373 -7.53 -16.04 15.80
N ASP A 374 -7.03 -17.09 15.16
CA ASP A 374 -5.64 -17.20 14.69
C ASP A 374 -5.28 -16.21 13.56
N ASP A 375 -6.30 -15.76 12.81
CA ASP A 375 -6.15 -14.83 11.69
C ASP A 375 -6.48 -13.37 12.05
N ASP A 376 -6.81 -13.10 13.32
CA ASP A 376 -7.10 -11.75 13.79
C ASP A 376 -5.84 -10.93 13.99
N HIS A 377 -5.98 -9.61 13.88
CA HIS A 377 -4.88 -8.68 14.09
C HIS A 377 -5.24 -7.61 15.12
N THR A 378 -4.39 -7.44 16.11
CA THR A 378 -4.45 -6.34 17.08
C THR A 378 -3.34 -5.37 16.78
N VAL A 379 -3.68 -4.08 16.59
CA VAL A 379 -2.71 -3.05 16.22
C VAL A 379 -2.72 -1.88 17.19
N LEU A 380 -1.52 -1.35 17.41
CA LEU A 380 -1.31 -0.08 18.10
C LEU A 380 -0.34 0.74 17.26
N ASN A 381 -0.80 1.88 16.75
CA ASN A 381 0.00 2.78 15.91
C ASN A 381 0.20 4.12 16.60
N PHE A 382 1.37 4.70 16.41
CA PHE A 382 1.70 6.07 16.75
C PHE A 382 2.19 6.78 15.49
N ILE A 383 1.59 7.91 15.16
CA ILE A 383 1.91 8.78 14.03
C ILE A 383 2.37 10.13 14.58
N TYR A 384 3.48 10.65 14.09
CA TYR A 384 3.98 11.98 14.38
C TYR A 384 4.31 12.69 13.07
N GLY A 385 3.80 13.90 12.89
CA GLY A 385 4.14 14.80 11.79
C GLY A 385 4.63 16.14 12.29
N ASP A 386 5.86 16.51 11.91
CA ASP A 386 6.44 17.84 12.09
C ASP A 386 5.86 18.78 11.03
N ILE A 387 5.31 19.91 11.45
CA ILE A 387 4.68 20.86 10.52
C ILE A 387 5.68 21.94 10.12
N SER A 388 5.76 22.20 8.82
CA SER A 388 6.66 23.23 8.29
C SER A 388 6.43 24.59 8.95
N SER A 389 7.52 25.19 9.42
CA SER A 389 7.48 26.54 9.96
C SER A 389 7.04 27.59 8.92
N ASP A 390 7.24 27.34 7.63
CA ASP A 390 6.80 28.23 6.55
C ASP A 390 5.31 28.08 6.30
N PHE A 391 4.79 26.85 6.31
CA PHE A 391 3.37 26.57 6.30
C PHE A 391 2.67 27.19 7.53
N ALA A 392 3.20 26.98 8.72
CA ALA A 392 2.68 27.54 9.95
C ALA A 392 2.61 29.09 9.93
N ARG A 393 3.64 29.73 9.41
CA ARG A 393 3.63 31.20 9.24
C ARG A 393 2.61 31.68 8.21
N ALA A 394 2.46 30.96 7.10
CA ALA A 394 1.49 31.32 6.05
C ALA A 394 0.03 31.13 6.51
N THR A 395 -0.23 30.14 7.34
CA THR A 395 -1.59 29.83 7.85
C THR A 395 -1.94 30.57 9.15
N ARG A 396 -0.94 31.11 9.87
CA ARG A 396 -1.12 31.86 11.13
C ARG A 396 -2.18 32.97 11.06
N ARG A 397 -2.28 33.67 9.92
CA ARG A 397 -3.25 34.73 9.71
C ARG A 397 -4.72 34.25 9.77
N ARG A 398 -4.92 32.93 9.60
CA ARG A 398 -6.27 32.32 9.62
C ARG A 398 -6.63 31.76 10.97
N HIS A 399 -5.65 31.26 11.75
CA HIS A 399 -5.90 30.44 12.93
C HIS A 399 -5.31 30.99 14.24
N GLY A 400 -4.54 32.07 14.21
CA GLY A 400 -4.00 32.75 15.41
C GLY A 400 -2.71 32.12 15.96
N ALA A 401 -2.65 30.82 16.19
CA ALA A 401 -1.47 30.09 16.65
C ALA A 401 -0.52 29.67 15.53
N LEU A 402 0.71 29.31 15.87
CA LEU A 402 1.67 28.68 14.95
C LEU A 402 1.51 27.17 15.08
N ALA A 403 1.33 26.49 13.95
CA ALA A 403 1.38 25.04 13.91
C ALA A 403 2.80 24.54 14.19
N ASP A 404 2.91 23.42 14.91
CA ASP A 404 4.18 22.77 15.29
C ASP A 404 4.20 21.29 14.87
N SER A 405 3.38 20.46 15.49
CA SER A 405 3.30 19.04 15.19
C SER A 405 1.93 18.47 15.51
N GLU A 406 1.51 17.47 14.76
CA GLU A 406 0.32 16.67 15.03
C GLU A 406 0.75 15.23 15.37
N LYS A 407 0.05 14.61 16.33
CA LYS A 407 0.27 13.21 16.71
C LYS A 407 -1.05 12.46 16.70
N VAL A 408 -1.00 11.18 16.32
CA VAL A 408 -2.16 10.29 16.44
C VAL A 408 -1.72 9.01 17.13
N ILE A 409 -2.53 8.57 18.10
CA ILE A 409 -2.45 7.22 18.67
C ILE A 409 -3.70 6.49 18.22
N GLU A 410 -3.50 5.36 17.55
CA GLU A 410 -4.58 4.52 17.03
C GLU A 410 -4.48 3.12 17.61
N PHE A 411 -5.60 2.59 18.10
CA PHE A 411 -5.76 1.22 18.53
C PHE A 411 -6.91 0.59 17.74
N ALA A 412 -6.65 -0.54 17.09
CA ALA A 412 -7.66 -1.28 16.36
C ALA A 412 -7.51 -2.79 16.58
N HIS A 413 -8.60 -3.50 16.39
CA HIS A 413 -8.60 -4.96 16.35
C HIS A 413 -9.40 -5.43 15.15
N ARG A 414 -8.75 -6.16 14.22
CA ARG A 414 -9.41 -6.73 13.06
C ARG A 414 -9.84 -8.16 13.37
N PHE A 415 -11.15 -8.37 13.43
CA PHE A 415 -11.78 -9.68 13.44
C PHE A 415 -11.88 -10.22 12.02
N GLN A 416 -11.18 -11.31 11.70
CA GLN A 416 -11.31 -12.01 10.43
C GLN A 416 -12.54 -12.95 10.51
N LEU A 417 -13.71 -12.46 10.07
CA LEU A 417 -14.98 -13.17 10.23
C LEU A 417 -15.08 -14.40 9.30
N THR A 418 -14.57 -14.25 8.08
CA THR A 418 -14.47 -15.32 7.08
C THR A 418 -13.21 -15.08 6.25
N LYS A 419 -12.85 -15.97 5.32
CA LYS A 419 -11.73 -15.72 4.40
C LYS A 419 -11.93 -14.51 3.48
N TRP A 420 -13.16 -14.03 3.34
CA TRP A 420 -13.55 -12.95 2.43
C TRP A 420 -14.14 -11.73 3.14
N SER A 421 -14.23 -11.72 4.48
CA SER A 421 -14.79 -10.57 5.21
C SER A 421 -14.13 -10.35 6.56
N TYR A 422 -14.00 -9.10 6.95
CA TYR A 422 -13.52 -8.69 8.25
C TYR A 422 -14.34 -7.53 8.83
N PHE A 423 -14.25 -7.37 10.15
CA PHE A 423 -14.77 -6.22 10.90
C PHE A 423 -13.68 -5.70 11.82
N GLN A 424 -13.43 -4.40 11.80
CA GLN A 424 -12.32 -3.78 12.54
C GLN A 424 -12.80 -2.56 13.32
N PRO A 425 -13.17 -2.69 14.61
CA PRO A 425 -13.33 -1.56 15.50
C PRO A 425 -12.01 -0.82 15.71
N ASP A 426 -12.11 0.50 15.89
CA ASP A 426 -10.99 1.42 15.93
C ASP A 426 -11.28 2.57 16.91
N ILE A 427 -10.23 3.02 17.60
CA ILE A 427 -10.22 4.25 18.39
C ILE A 427 -8.95 5.03 18.09
N GLN A 428 -9.10 6.33 17.81
CA GLN A 428 -8.00 7.23 17.54
C GLN A 428 -8.04 8.41 18.52
N TRP A 429 -6.88 8.74 19.07
CA TRP A 429 -6.65 9.98 19.81
C TRP A 429 -5.76 10.89 18.95
N VAL A 430 -6.36 11.97 18.46
CA VAL A 430 -5.66 13.01 17.69
C VAL A 430 -5.23 14.10 18.66
N ILE A 431 -3.94 14.26 18.82
CA ILE A 431 -3.31 15.21 19.73
C ILE A 431 -2.81 16.40 18.90
N ASP A 432 -3.16 17.60 19.31
CA ASP A 432 -2.89 18.85 18.61
C ASP A 432 -3.41 18.83 17.14
N PRO A 433 -4.71 18.65 16.87
CA PRO A 433 -5.26 18.64 15.52
C PRO A 433 -4.80 19.86 14.71
N GLY A 434 -4.29 19.65 13.48
CA GLY A 434 -3.68 20.71 12.66
C GLY A 434 -2.37 21.23 13.24
N GLY A 435 -1.88 20.72 14.36
CA GLY A 435 -0.64 21.12 15.03
C GLY A 435 -0.66 22.50 15.64
N THR A 436 -1.83 23.15 15.79
CA THR A 436 -1.93 24.58 16.15
C THR A 436 -2.01 24.82 17.66
N GLY A 437 -2.35 23.81 18.46
CA GLY A 437 -2.66 23.95 19.90
C GLY A 437 -3.95 24.70 20.19
N ASP A 438 -4.64 25.25 19.19
CA ASP A 438 -5.90 25.99 19.32
C ASP A 438 -7.12 25.07 19.24
N ILE A 439 -6.97 23.89 18.62
CA ILE A 439 -8.03 22.89 18.45
C ILE A 439 -7.86 21.86 19.58
N PRO A 440 -8.91 21.63 20.39
CA PRO A 440 -8.82 20.59 21.43
C PRO A 440 -8.51 19.21 20.87
N ASP A 441 -7.72 18.43 21.61
CA ASP A 441 -7.45 17.02 21.26
C ASP A 441 -8.75 16.27 20.99
N ALA A 442 -8.79 15.51 19.91
CA ALA A 442 -9.98 14.80 19.51
C ALA A 442 -9.89 13.29 19.78
N VAL A 443 -11.01 12.71 20.19
CA VAL A 443 -11.18 11.26 20.28
C VAL A 443 -12.19 10.81 19.25
N VAL A 444 -11.77 9.91 18.37
CA VAL A 444 -12.59 9.34 17.30
C VAL A 444 -12.79 7.85 17.56
N ILE A 445 -14.03 7.38 17.47
CA ILE A 445 -14.36 5.96 17.54
C ILE A 445 -14.98 5.56 16.21
N GLY A 446 -14.51 4.47 15.64
CA GLY A 446 -14.97 4.00 14.35
C GLY A 446 -14.96 2.49 14.20
N ALA A 447 -15.37 2.05 13.03
CA ALA A 447 -15.22 0.69 12.59
C ALA A 447 -15.11 0.63 11.07
N GLN A 448 -14.24 -0.25 10.60
CA GLN A 448 -14.12 -0.62 9.19
C GLN A 448 -14.69 -2.00 8.95
N MET A 449 -15.29 -2.21 7.80
CA MET A 449 -15.70 -3.51 7.30
C MET A 449 -15.24 -3.70 5.86
N GLY A 450 -14.70 -4.88 5.57
CA GLY A 450 -14.26 -5.24 4.22
C GLY A 450 -14.87 -6.55 3.75
N VAL A 451 -15.16 -6.63 2.44
CA VAL A 451 -15.73 -7.81 1.77
C VAL A 451 -15.05 -8.01 0.41
N THR A 452 -14.52 -9.21 0.18
CA THR A 452 -14.02 -9.66 -1.13
C THR A 452 -15.08 -10.51 -1.83
N PHE A 453 -15.45 -10.10 -3.06
CA PHE A 453 -16.50 -10.76 -3.83
C PHE A 453 -15.95 -11.78 -4.81
#